data_8b7447ff8cf686bed955617d479f52fa
#
_entry.id   8b7447ff8cf686bed955617d479f52fa
#
_cell.length_a   1.000
_cell.length_b   1.000
_cell.length_c   1.000
_cell.angle_alpha   90.00
_cell.angle_beta   90.00
_cell.angle_gamma   90.00
#
_symmetry.space_group_name_H-M   'P 1'
#
loop_
_entity.id
_entity.type
_entity.pdbx_description
1 polymer ?
#
loop_
_entity_poly.entity_id
_entity_poly.type
_entity_poly.pdbx_seq_one_letter_code
_entity_poly.pdbx_strand_id
1 'polypeptide(L)'
;MVLFWYTSAMAHDGDKFIGVDGGGTSCRVALCDRDGKILGTGSSGSANVMTAPETARDNILEACQKALAAASVDLSELAKIPTFLGLAGANIGECGNWVKEQLPFRNSIVETDAYISLEGAVGDSDGVVAIIGTGTVFTYRQDGVVRTAGGWGFTVGDLASGAWLGRRLLQESLLSYDGIHKGSALTRTVLEQFENNPQTVVEYAHTAVPGDFGKFAPLIFDYANQRDPIARRIVQRAVADIEETLDVILPDDDARFCMIGGLGPVYANLLSSYYRERISEPLGDAVTGGTQLAIKHFGKGAV
;
A
#
# COMPACT_ATOMS: atom_id res chain seq x y z
N MET A 1 -43.83 25.69 -28.67
CA MET A 1 -43.67 25.02 -27.34
C MET A 1 -43.22 23.60 -27.65
N VAL A 2 -41.89 23.37 -27.70
CA VAL A 2 -41.30 22.08 -28.04
C VAL A 2 -40.88 21.43 -26.74
N LEU A 3 -41.55 20.35 -26.35
CA LEU A 3 -41.17 19.51 -25.19
C LEU A 3 -39.90 18.72 -25.55
N PHE A 4 -38.79 19.04 -24.92
CA PHE A 4 -37.62 18.16 -24.89
C PHE A 4 -37.87 17.03 -23.89
N TRP A 5 -38.06 15.84 -24.39
CA TRP A 5 -38.02 14.60 -23.60
C TRP A 5 -36.55 14.30 -23.25
N TYR A 6 -36.17 14.53 -22.01
CA TYR A 6 -34.95 13.95 -21.45
C TYR A 6 -35.24 12.45 -21.21
N THR A 7 -34.84 11.63 -22.15
CA THR A 7 -34.70 10.18 -21.89
C THR A 7 -33.44 10.02 -21.04
N SER A 8 -33.64 9.87 -19.74
CA SER A 8 -32.64 9.27 -18.85
C SER A 8 -32.32 7.88 -19.40
N ALA A 9 -31.17 7.71 -20.02
CA ALA A 9 -30.66 6.41 -20.38
C ALA A 9 -30.54 5.58 -19.07
N MET A 10 -31.43 4.58 -18.93
CA MET A 10 -31.27 3.59 -17.87
C MET A 10 -29.96 2.86 -18.14
N ALA A 11 -28.97 3.05 -17.28
CA ALA A 11 -27.73 2.31 -17.31
C ALA A 11 -28.09 0.81 -17.23
N HIS A 12 -27.64 0.03 -18.20
CA HIS A 12 -27.81 -1.42 -18.16
C HIS A 12 -27.06 -2.01 -16.96
N ASP A 13 -27.66 -2.98 -16.28
CA ASP A 13 -27.12 -3.65 -15.07
C ASP A 13 -25.73 -4.28 -15.25
N GLY A 14 -25.21 -4.37 -16.48
CA GLY A 14 -23.88 -4.88 -16.81
C GLY A 14 -22.78 -3.82 -16.95
N ASP A 15 -23.07 -2.55 -16.67
CA ASP A 15 -22.15 -1.44 -16.95
C ASP A 15 -21.45 -0.87 -15.69
N LYS A 16 -21.52 -1.58 -14.57
CA LYS A 16 -20.90 -1.14 -13.31
C LYS A 16 -19.83 -2.12 -12.84
N PHE A 17 -18.75 -1.59 -12.25
CA PHE A 17 -17.62 -2.36 -11.72
C PHE A 17 -17.17 -1.77 -10.38
N ILE A 18 -16.68 -2.63 -9.50
CA ILE A 18 -16.13 -2.22 -8.19
C ILE A 18 -14.64 -2.55 -8.15
N GLY A 19 -13.84 -1.54 -7.75
CA GLY A 19 -12.46 -1.72 -7.31
C GLY A 19 -12.37 -1.53 -5.80
N VAL A 20 -11.69 -2.45 -5.12
CA VAL A 20 -11.45 -2.41 -3.66
C VAL A 20 -9.95 -2.36 -3.40
N ASP A 21 -9.53 -1.38 -2.62
CA ASP A 21 -8.17 -1.26 -2.05
C ASP A 21 -8.25 -1.46 -0.54
N GLY A 22 -7.91 -2.65 -0.08
CA GLY A 22 -7.95 -3.06 1.31
C GLY A 22 -6.57 -3.13 1.93
N GLY A 23 -6.12 -2.02 2.51
CA GLY A 23 -4.80 -1.90 3.15
C GLY A 23 -4.81 -2.21 4.64
N GLY A 24 -3.62 -2.11 5.26
CA GLY A 24 -3.42 -2.33 6.69
C GLY A 24 -4.04 -1.28 7.61
N THR A 25 -4.45 -0.11 7.10
CA THR A 25 -4.99 1.00 7.89
C THR A 25 -6.37 1.45 7.46
N SER A 26 -6.72 1.23 6.20
CA SER A 26 -8.01 1.65 5.61
C SER A 26 -8.41 0.75 4.47
N CYS A 27 -9.72 0.73 4.18
CA CYS A 27 -10.30 0.17 2.98
C CYS A 27 -10.93 1.29 2.17
N ARG A 28 -10.64 1.35 0.87
CA ARG A 28 -11.21 2.29 -0.09
C ARG A 28 -11.88 1.53 -1.21
N VAL A 29 -13.03 2.02 -1.63
CA VAL A 29 -13.83 1.41 -2.71
C VAL A 29 -14.26 2.48 -3.68
N ALA A 30 -14.19 2.14 -4.97
CA ALA A 30 -14.80 2.93 -6.02
C ALA A 30 -15.74 2.06 -6.87
N LEU A 31 -16.93 2.58 -7.11
CA LEU A 31 -17.87 2.09 -8.11
C LEU A 31 -17.69 2.94 -9.36
N CYS A 32 -17.51 2.31 -10.52
CA CYS A 32 -17.37 3.01 -11.79
C CYS A 32 -18.30 2.39 -12.87
N ASP A 33 -18.46 3.12 -13.97
CA ASP A 33 -19.05 2.61 -15.20
C ASP A 33 -18.01 1.93 -16.10
N ARG A 34 -18.42 1.46 -17.27
CA ARG A 34 -17.57 0.76 -18.25
C ARG A 34 -16.44 1.64 -18.79
N ASP A 35 -16.61 2.95 -18.80
CA ASP A 35 -15.62 3.91 -19.30
C ASP A 35 -14.64 4.33 -18.19
N GLY A 36 -14.78 3.77 -16.97
CA GLY A 36 -13.95 4.07 -15.82
C GLY A 36 -14.35 5.33 -15.07
N LYS A 37 -15.48 5.97 -15.41
CA LYS A 37 -15.99 7.13 -14.68
C LYS A 37 -16.48 6.70 -13.31
N ILE A 38 -15.95 7.32 -12.26
CA ILE A 38 -16.35 7.05 -10.89
C ILE A 38 -17.78 7.55 -10.65
N LEU A 39 -18.66 6.64 -10.21
CA LEU A 39 -20.05 6.90 -9.87
C LEU A 39 -20.23 7.12 -8.38
N GLY A 40 -19.42 6.47 -7.54
CA GLY A 40 -19.45 6.63 -6.10
C GLY A 40 -18.21 6.04 -5.43
N THR A 41 -17.89 6.55 -4.26
CA THR A 41 -16.74 6.07 -3.47
C THR A 41 -17.15 5.83 -2.02
N GLY A 42 -16.43 4.93 -1.35
CA GLY A 42 -16.61 4.65 0.06
C GLY A 42 -15.30 4.30 0.75
N SER A 43 -15.25 4.52 2.05
CA SER A 43 -14.09 4.15 2.86
C SER A 43 -14.49 3.65 4.23
N SER A 44 -13.63 2.80 4.82
CA SER A 44 -13.79 2.21 6.14
C SER A 44 -12.44 1.95 6.79
N GLY A 45 -12.41 1.16 7.87
CA GLY A 45 -11.20 0.78 8.58
C GLY A 45 -10.29 -0.19 7.82
N SER A 46 -9.31 -0.76 8.52
CA SER A 46 -8.34 -1.72 7.99
C SER A 46 -9.01 -2.94 7.34
N ALA A 47 -8.47 -3.39 6.21
CA ALA A 47 -8.91 -4.60 5.51
C ALA A 47 -7.74 -5.58 5.24
N ASN A 48 -6.83 -5.70 6.21
CA ASN A 48 -5.78 -6.73 6.16
C ASN A 48 -6.36 -8.09 6.52
N VAL A 49 -6.47 -8.96 5.52
CA VAL A 49 -7.13 -10.28 5.65
C VAL A 49 -6.29 -11.32 6.39
N MET A 50 -5.00 -11.08 6.59
CA MET A 50 -4.13 -11.96 7.38
C MET A 50 -4.24 -11.67 8.89
N THR A 51 -4.30 -10.41 9.29
CA THR A 51 -4.23 -10.02 10.71
C THR A 51 -5.57 -9.99 11.40
N ALA A 52 -6.65 -9.66 10.69
CA ALA A 52 -8.01 -9.54 11.24
C ALA A 52 -9.06 -9.85 10.15
N PRO A 53 -9.20 -11.12 9.72
CA PRO A 53 -10.00 -11.48 8.55
C PRO A 53 -11.48 -11.09 8.66
N GLU A 54 -12.13 -11.30 9.81
CA GLU A 54 -13.53 -10.91 10.02
C GLU A 54 -13.72 -9.39 9.98
N THR A 55 -12.82 -8.64 10.63
CA THR A 55 -12.83 -7.18 10.59
C THR A 55 -12.60 -6.66 9.17
N ALA A 56 -11.68 -7.30 8.43
CA ALA A 56 -11.42 -6.95 7.04
C ALA A 56 -12.65 -7.14 6.16
N ARG A 57 -13.35 -8.29 6.29
CA ARG A 57 -14.61 -8.57 5.60
C ARG A 57 -15.66 -7.47 5.90
N ASP A 58 -15.87 -7.14 7.17
CA ASP A 58 -16.88 -6.18 7.59
C ASP A 58 -16.56 -4.77 7.08
N ASN A 59 -15.30 -4.38 7.12
CA ASN A 59 -14.83 -3.11 6.59
C ASN A 59 -14.96 -3.04 5.05
N ILE A 60 -14.69 -4.12 4.32
CA ILE A 60 -14.92 -4.18 2.87
C ILE A 60 -16.39 -3.95 2.55
N LEU A 61 -17.29 -4.65 3.26
CA LEU A 61 -18.74 -4.50 3.07
C LEU A 61 -19.22 -3.09 3.40
N GLU A 62 -18.76 -2.50 4.49
CA GLU A 62 -19.07 -1.12 4.86
C GLU A 62 -18.62 -0.11 3.79
N ALA A 63 -17.40 -0.25 3.28
CA ALA A 63 -16.88 0.63 2.23
C ALA A 63 -17.69 0.49 0.93
N CYS A 64 -18.07 -0.74 0.55
CA CYS A 64 -18.94 -0.99 -0.59
C CYS A 64 -20.32 -0.37 -0.43
N GLN A 65 -20.95 -0.50 0.75
CA GLN A 65 -22.25 0.12 1.05
C GLN A 65 -22.19 1.65 0.86
N LYS A 66 -21.13 2.28 1.37
CA LYS A 66 -20.92 3.73 1.22
C LYS A 66 -20.74 4.12 -0.26
N ALA A 67 -19.98 3.34 -1.03
CA ALA A 67 -19.78 3.60 -2.46
C ALA A 67 -21.10 3.49 -3.25
N LEU A 68 -21.91 2.47 -3.00
CA LEU A 68 -23.20 2.30 -3.64
C LEU A 68 -24.17 3.43 -3.24
N ALA A 69 -24.24 3.78 -1.97
CA ALA A 69 -25.07 4.88 -1.48
C ALA A 69 -24.71 6.22 -2.13
N ALA A 70 -23.40 6.51 -2.27
CA ALA A 70 -22.91 7.71 -2.96
C ALA A 70 -23.31 7.76 -4.44
N ALA A 71 -23.45 6.58 -5.07
CA ALA A 71 -23.90 6.44 -6.46
C ALA A 71 -25.42 6.32 -6.61
N SER A 72 -26.18 6.35 -5.52
CA SER A 72 -27.63 6.08 -5.52
C SER A 72 -28.00 4.71 -6.10
N VAL A 73 -27.15 3.69 -5.87
CA VAL A 73 -27.37 2.31 -6.28
C VAL A 73 -27.88 1.51 -5.08
N ASP A 74 -28.91 0.69 -5.30
CA ASP A 74 -29.48 -0.14 -4.25
C ASP A 74 -28.49 -1.21 -3.77
N LEU A 75 -28.45 -1.46 -2.47
CA LEU A 75 -27.55 -2.44 -1.87
C LEU A 75 -27.78 -3.87 -2.37
N SER A 76 -29.01 -4.22 -2.78
CA SER A 76 -29.33 -5.52 -3.37
C SER A 76 -28.61 -5.80 -4.67
N GLU A 77 -28.06 -4.79 -5.33
CA GLU A 77 -27.27 -4.93 -6.55
C GLU A 77 -25.81 -5.33 -6.28
N LEU A 78 -25.31 -5.13 -5.04
CA LEU A 78 -23.90 -5.38 -4.68
C LEU A 78 -23.39 -6.74 -5.15
N ALA A 79 -24.16 -7.79 -4.92
CA ALA A 79 -23.77 -9.17 -5.28
C ALA A 79 -23.62 -9.41 -6.79
N LYS A 80 -24.24 -8.57 -7.63
CA LYS A 80 -24.25 -8.70 -9.08
C LYS A 80 -23.11 -7.92 -9.75
N ILE A 81 -22.58 -6.89 -9.05
CA ILE A 81 -21.55 -6.03 -9.61
C ILE A 81 -20.20 -6.75 -9.60
N PRO A 82 -19.55 -6.92 -10.77
CA PRO A 82 -18.22 -7.52 -10.83
C PRO A 82 -17.21 -6.70 -10.04
N THR A 83 -16.40 -7.39 -9.22
CA THR A 83 -15.54 -6.74 -8.21
C THR A 83 -14.11 -7.26 -8.29
N PHE A 84 -13.15 -6.34 -8.33
CA PHE A 84 -11.73 -6.65 -8.17
C PHE A 84 -11.24 -6.14 -6.83
N LEU A 85 -10.70 -7.04 -6.01
CA LEU A 85 -10.23 -6.74 -4.66
C LEU A 85 -8.71 -6.86 -4.59
N GLY A 86 -8.03 -5.78 -4.23
CA GLY A 86 -6.63 -5.78 -3.85
C GLY A 86 -6.53 -5.68 -2.33
N LEU A 87 -6.07 -6.74 -1.67
CA LEU A 87 -6.14 -6.86 -0.22
C LEU A 87 -4.78 -7.17 0.40
N ALA A 88 -4.41 -6.41 1.43
CA ALA A 88 -3.21 -6.69 2.22
C ALA A 88 -3.31 -8.08 2.87
N GLY A 89 -2.28 -8.90 2.66
CA GLY A 89 -2.22 -10.26 3.20
C GLY A 89 -2.96 -11.33 2.41
N ALA A 90 -3.54 -11.00 1.25
CA ALA A 90 -4.29 -11.95 0.41
C ALA A 90 -3.42 -13.11 -0.13
N ASN A 91 -2.12 -12.90 -0.26
CA ASN A 91 -1.14 -13.90 -0.73
C ASN A 91 -0.62 -14.83 0.37
N ILE A 92 -1.09 -14.71 1.60
CA ILE A 92 -0.60 -15.51 2.73
C ILE A 92 -1.57 -16.67 3.00
N GLY A 93 -1.09 -17.90 2.81
CA GLY A 93 -1.92 -19.11 3.01
C GLY A 93 -3.23 -19.04 2.22
N GLU A 94 -4.35 -19.30 2.87
CA GLU A 94 -5.70 -19.30 2.29
C GLU A 94 -6.49 -18.01 2.57
N CYS A 95 -5.84 -16.95 3.07
CA CYS A 95 -6.54 -15.73 3.50
C CYS A 95 -7.36 -15.09 2.36
N GLY A 96 -6.80 -15.03 1.16
CA GLY A 96 -7.50 -14.49 -0.02
C GLY A 96 -8.72 -15.31 -0.42
N ASN A 97 -8.62 -16.63 -0.41
CA ASN A 97 -9.74 -17.54 -0.70
C ASN A 97 -10.81 -17.44 0.37
N TRP A 98 -10.41 -17.47 1.64
CA TRP A 98 -11.33 -17.36 2.75
C TRP A 98 -12.19 -16.08 2.66
N VAL A 99 -11.59 -14.90 2.49
CA VAL A 99 -12.35 -13.66 2.41
C VAL A 99 -13.26 -13.61 1.18
N LYS A 100 -12.81 -14.16 0.05
CA LYS A 100 -13.62 -14.25 -1.16
C LYS A 100 -14.91 -15.05 -0.93
N GLU A 101 -14.84 -16.15 -0.19
CA GLU A 101 -16.00 -16.98 0.14
C GLU A 101 -16.97 -16.30 1.14
N GLN A 102 -16.47 -15.39 1.98
CA GLN A 102 -17.28 -14.66 2.96
C GLN A 102 -17.94 -13.41 2.37
N LEU A 103 -17.57 -12.98 1.17
CA LEU A 103 -18.12 -11.80 0.51
C LEU A 103 -19.26 -12.16 -0.45
N PRO A 104 -20.27 -11.30 -0.62
CA PRO A 104 -21.48 -11.63 -1.39
C PRO A 104 -21.28 -11.60 -2.91
N PHE A 105 -20.11 -11.24 -3.42
CA PHE A 105 -19.87 -11.03 -4.85
C PHE A 105 -19.95 -12.32 -5.66
N ARG A 106 -20.79 -12.34 -6.69
CA ARG A 106 -20.92 -13.49 -7.61
C ARG A 106 -19.73 -13.62 -8.54
N ASN A 107 -19.19 -12.47 -8.97
CA ASN A 107 -18.04 -12.38 -9.87
C ASN A 107 -16.98 -11.52 -9.19
N SER A 108 -15.95 -12.14 -8.62
CA SER A 108 -14.86 -11.42 -7.98
C SER A 108 -13.51 -12.08 -8.21
N ILE A 109 -12.48 -11.23 -8.25
CA ILE A 109 -11.07 -11.62 -8.23
C ILE A 109 -10.46 -10.97 -6.99
N VAL A 110 -9.68 -11.75 -6.24
CA VAL A 110 -8.91 -11.28 -5.09
C VAL A 110 -7.44 -11.41 -5.42
N GLU A 111 -6.72 -10.31 -5.28
CA GLU A 111 -5.28 -10.17 -5.44
C GLU A 111 -4.70 -9.36 -4.29
N THR A 112 -3.40 -9.10 -4.30
CA THR A 112 -2.78 -8.23 -3.31
C THR A 112 -3.08 -6.75 -3.58
N ASP A 113 -3.03 -5.93 -2.53
CA ASP A 113 -3.09 -4.48 -2.62
C ASP A 113 -1.93 -3.90 -3.45
N ALA A 114 -0.76 -4.56 -3.42
CA ALA A 114 0.38 -4.21 -4.25
C ALA A 114 0.13 -4.43 -5.75
N TYR A 115 -0.65 -5.46 -6.12
CA TYR A 115 -1.02 -5.73 -7.51
C TYR A 115 -1.87 -4.60 -8.11
N ILE A 116 -2.92 -4.18 -7.40
CA ILE A 116 -3.77 -3.07 -7.86
C ILE A 116 -3.03 -1.72 -7.83
N SER A 117 -2.08 -1.55 -6.91
CA SER A 117 -1.22 -0.37 -6.86
C SER A 117 -0.33 -0.27 -8.10
N LEU A 118 0.21 -1.39 -8.57
CA LEU A 118 0.98 -1.44 -9.82
C LEU A 118 0.11 -1.02 -11.01
N GLU A 119 -1.07 -1.65 -11.17
CA GLU A 119 -1.98 -1.31 -12.28
C GLU A 119 -2.36 0.17 -12.28
N GLY A 120 -2.71 0.72 -11.11
CA GLY A 120 -3.06 2.14 -10.99
C GLY A 120 -1.90 3.08 -11.32
N ALA A 121 -0.70 2.72 -10.93
CA ALA A 121 0.47 3.59 -11.12
C ALA A 121 1.08 3.51 -12.52
N VAL A 122 1.15 2.33 -13.14
CA VAL A 122 1.84 2.14 -14.43
C VAL A 122 0.90 1.77 -15.59
N GLY A 123 -0.38 1.50 -15.29
CA GLY A 123 -1.33 1.02 -16.29
C GLY A 123 -0.94 -0.35 -16.84
N ASP A 124 -1.14 -0.59 -18.14
CA ASP A 124 -0.81 -1.84 -18.83
C ASP A 124 0.69 -1.97 -19.22
N SER A 125 1.50 -0.94 -18.98
CA SER A 125 2.92 -0.92 -19.37
C SER A 125 3.79 -1.67 -18.37
N ASP A 126 4.98 -2.07 -18.80
CA ASP A 126 6.04 -2.51 -17.90
C ASP A 126 6.49 -1.36 -17.01
N GLY A 127 6.87 -1.67 -15.78
CA GLY A 127 7.25 -0.66 -14.81
C GLY A 127 7.34 -1.20 -13.39
N VAL A 128 7.74 -0.34 -12.47
CA VAL A 128 7.97 -0.66 -11.06
C VAL A 128 7.20 0.30 -10.16
N VAL A 129 6.60 -0.23 -9.12
CA VAL A 129 6.05 0.53 -8.00
C VAL A 129 6.73 0.10 -6.72
N ALA A 130 7.46 1.02 -6.09
CA ALA A 130 7.99 0.86 -4.74
C ALA A 130 6.96 1.41 -3.75
N ILE A 131 6.36 0.54 -2.95
CA ILE A 131 5.39 0.89 -1.91
C ILE A 131 6.13 0.88 -0.58
N ILE A 132 6.45 2.07 -0.05
CA ILE A 132 7.25 2.21 1.18
C ILE A 132 6.44 2.99 2.21
N GLY A 133 6.02 2.29 3.25
CA GLY A 133 5.25 2.82 4.36
C GLY A 133 5.65 2.17 5.68
N THR A 134 4.69 1.63 6.43
CA THR A 134 4.97 0.79 7.61
C THR A 134 5.74 -0.47 7.23
N GLY A 135 5.41 -1.12 6.09
CA GLY A 135 6.17 -2.16 5.43
C GLY A 135 6.79 -1.68 4.13
N THR A 136 7.46 -2.57 3.40
CA THR A 136 8.07 -2.30 2.09
C THR A 136 7.82 -3.45 1.13
N VAL A 137 7.27 -3.15 -0.03
CA VAL A 137 7.15 -4.09 -1.15
C VAL A 137 7.39 -3.37 -2.46
N PHE A 138 8.06 -4.04 -3.37
CA PHE A 138 8.22 -3.61 -4.76
C PHE A 138 7.37 -4.54 -5.63
N THR A 139 6.48 -3.97 -6.43
CA THR A 139 5.71 -4.72 -7.42
C THR A 139 6.09 -4.22 -8.80
N TYR A 140 6.37 -5.12 -9.71
CA TYR A 140 6.86 -4.75 -11.03
C TYR A 140 6.26 -5.64 -12.11
N ARG A 141 6.08 -5.07 -13.30
CA ARG A 141 5.72 -5.79 -14.51
C ARG A 141 6.90 -5.75 -15.47
N GLN A 142 7.29 -6.91 -15.94
CA GLN A 142 8.33 -7.10 -16.93
C GLN A 142 7.88 -8.15 -17.95
N ASP A 143 7.94 -7.82 -19.23
CA ASP A 143 7.43 -8.66 -20.33
C ASP A 143 5.96 -9.09 -20.11
N GLY A 144 5.14 -8.19 -19.56
CA GLY A 144 3.75 -8.43 -19.21
C GLY A 144 3.52 -9.33 -17.98
N VAL A 145 4.57 -9.83 -17.34
CA VAL A 145 4.48 -10.69 -16.15
C VAL A 145 4.67 -9.86 -14.88
N VAL A 146 3.67 -9.89 -14.00
CA VAL A 146 3.74 -9.20 -12.70
C VAL A 146 4.48 -10.08 -11.67
N ARG A 147 5.40 -9.45 -10.94
CA ARG A 147 6.16 -10.06 -9.85
C ARG A 147 6.28 -9.08 -8.69
N THR A 148 6.67 -9.62 -7.53
CA THR A 148 6.98 -8.82 -6.33
C THR A 148 8.38 -9.12 -5.82
N ALA A 149 9.03 -8.10 -5.25
CA ALA A 149 10.25 -8.24 -4.47
C ALA A 149 10.02 -7.60 -3.09
N GLY A 150 10.46 -8.24 -2.03
CA GLY A 150 10.14 -7.84 -0.66
C GLY A 150 8.71 -8.18 -0.25
N GLY A 151 8.16 -7.45 0.73
CA GLY A 151 6.82 -7.73 1.27
C GLY A 151 6.74 -8.99 2.14
N TRP A 152 7.86 -9.44 2.70
CA TRP A 152 7.95 -10.64 3.54
C TRP A 152 7.61 -10.36 5.01
N GLY A 153 7.17 -9.14 5.31
CA GLY A 153 6.79 -8.72 6.65
C GLY A 153 7.98 -8.29 7.53
N PHE A 154 7.64 -7.63 8.63
CA PHE A 154 8.57 -6.93 9.51
C PHE A 154 9.67 -7.81 10.11
N THR A 155 9.37 -9.07 10.41
CA THR A 155 10.30 -9.95 11.14
C THR A 155 11.56 -10.28 10.33
N VAL A 156 11.40 -10.58 9.05
CA VAL A 156 12.48 -11.05 8.16
C VAL A 156 12.65 -10.23 6.88
N GLY A 157 11.79 -9.23 6.66
CA GLY A 157 11.77 -8.41 5.47
C GLY A 157 11.56 -6.93 5.78
N ASP A 158 10.77 -6.28 4.92
CA ASP A 158 10.37 -4.87 5.00
C ASP A 158 11.55 -3.90 5.16
N LEU A 159 12.68 -4.18 4.49
CA LEU A 159 13.85 -3.30 4.51
C LEU A 159 13.47 -1.88 4.10
N ALA A 160 14.08 -0.88 4.72
CA ALA A 160 13.81 0.54 4.51
C ALA A 160 12.39 1.02 4.89
N SER A 161 11.51 0.15 5.40
CA SER A 161 10.19 0.55 5.89
C SER A 161 10.27 1.38 7.17
N GLY A 162 9.17 2.05 7.53
CA GLY A 162 9.05 2.76 8.80
C GLY A 162 9.27 1.85 10.01
N ALA A 163 8.74 0.62 9.95
CA ALA A 163 8.95 -0.36 11.02
C ALA A 163 10.42 -0.80 11.13
N TRP A 164 11.07 -1.06 10.00
CA TRP A 164 12.50 -1.38 9.96
C TRP A 164 13.36 -0.24 10.52
N LEU A 165 13.07 1.00 10.12
CA LEU A 165 13.75 2.19 10.61
C LEU A 165 13.65 2.30 12.14
N GLY A 166 12.44 2.18 12.70
CA GLY A 166 12.20 2.25 14.14
C GLY A 166 12.90 1.15 14.92
N ARG A 167 12.80 -0.12 14.44
CA ARG A 167 13.55 -1.23 15.06
C ARG A 167 15.06 -0.96 15.06
N ARG A 168 15.58 -0.45 13.95
CA ARG A 168 17.01 -0.12 13.81
C ARG A 168 17.43 0.97 14.78
N LEU A 169 16.58 1.99 14.97
CA LEU A 169 16.84 3.06 15.93
C LEU A 169 16.86 2.56 17.37
N LEU A 170 15.89 1.75 17.79
CA LEU A 170 15.89 1.17 19.13
C LEU A 170 17.12 0.31 19.37
N GLN A 171 17.54 -0.49 18.39
CA GLN A 171 18.76 -1.29 18.46
C GLN A 171 20.02 -0.41 18.62
N GLU A 172 20.15 0.66 17.83
CA GLU A 172 21.27 1.60 17.94
C GLU A 172 21.28 2.36 19.29
N SER A 173 20.10 2.64 19.83
CA SER A 173 19.98 3.29 21.14
C SER A 173 20.48 2.39 22.26
N LEU A 174 20.18 1.08 22.23
CA LEU A 174 20.71 0.11 23.21
C LEU A 174 22.23 -0.10 23.04
N LEU A 175 22.73 -0.22 21.81
CA LEU A 175 24.18 -0.31 21.56
C LEU A 175 24.92 0.95 22.05
N SER A 176 24.26 2.09 21.99
CA SER A 176 24.79 3.35 22.53
C SER A 176 24.76 3.38 24.06
N TYR A 177 23.70 2.85 24.69
CA TYR A 177 23.59 2.70 26.13
C TYR A 177 24.68 1.78 26.67
N ASP A 178 24.96 0.68 26.01
CA ASP A 178 26.01 -0.29 26.36
C ASP A 178 27.44 0.25 26.10
N GLY A 179 27.59 1.41 25.47
CA GLY A 179 28.87 1.99 25.09
C GLY A 179 29.59 1.30 23.93
N ILE A 180 28.92 0.35 23.25
CA ILE A 180 29.43 -0.35 22.05
C ILE A 180 29.52 0.62 20.87
N HIS A 181 28.48 1.45 20.70
CA HIS A 181 28.48 2.53 19.72
C HIS A 181 28.54 3.89 20.42
N LYS A 182 29.25 4.86 19.79
CA LYS A 182 29.23 6.22 20.27
C LYS A 182 27.81 6.79 20.13
N GLY A 183 27.21 7.21 21.25
CA GLY A 183 25.88 7.81 21.28
C GLY A 183 25.79 9.12 20.50
N SER A 184 24.61 9.46 20.07
CA SER A 184 24.29 10.69 19.36
C SER A 184 23.15 11.47 20.05
N ALA A 185 22.77 12.62 19.52
CA ALA A 185 21.60 13.35 20.01
C ALA A 185 20.33 12.52 19.83
N LEU A 186 20.16 11.84 18.68
CA LEU A 186 19.04 10.97 18.41
C LEU A 186 18.90 9.84 19.42
N THR A 187 19.98 9.09 19.71
CA THR A 187 19.92 7.96 20.65
C THR A 187 19.61 8.41 22.06
N ARG A 188 20.12 9.58 22.49
CA ARG A 188 19.75 10.17 23.79
C ARG A 188 18.27 10.51 23.87
N THR A 189 17.73 11.21 22.86
CA THR A 189 16.31 11.55 22.80
C THR A 189 15.43 10.31 22.88
N VAL A 190 15.82 9.22 22.20
CA VAL A 190 15.07 7.95 22.29
C VAL A 190 15.17 7.35 23.70
N LEU A 191 16.35 7.26 24.29
CA LEU A 191 16.51 6.70 25.64
C LEU A 191 15.75 7.52 26.69
N GLU A 192 15.73 8.86 26.57
CA GLU A 192 14.94 9.74 27.45
C GLU A 192 13.42 9.43 27.37
N GLN A 193 12.88 9.07 26.19
CA GLN A 193 11.48 8.64 26.06
C GLN A 193 11.17 7.35 26.84
N PHE A 194 12.20 6.55 27.11
CA PHE A 194 12.13 5.33 27.91
C PHE A 194 12.78 5.50 29.29
N GLU A 195 12.79 6.74 29.83
CA GLU A 195 13.30 7.06 31.16
C GLU A 195 14.77 6.66 31.38
N ASN A 196 15.57 6.57 30.30
CA ASN A 196 16.92 6.03 30.26
C ASN A 196 17.05 4.61 30.82
N ASN A 197 15.95 3.83 30.74
CA ASN A 197 15.91 2.45 31.18
C ASN A 197 15.88 1.50 29.97
N PRO A 198 16.95 0.72 29.72
CA PRO A 198 17.00 -0.21 28.60
C PRO A 198 15.94 -1.32 28.69
N GLN A 199 15.50 -1.70 29.90
CA GLN A 199 14.45 -2.72 30.09
C GLN A 199 13.12 -2.23 29.50
N THR A 200 12.77 -0.96 29.72
CA THR A 200 11.54 -0.37 29.15
C THR A 200 11.56 -0.35 27.62
N VAL A 201 12.75 -0.14 27.01
CA VAL A 201 12.90 -0.26 25.55
C VAL A 201 12.60 -1.68 25.09
N VAL A 202 13.10 -2.69 25.81
CA VAL A 202 12.88 -4.12 25.46
C VAL A 202 11.42 -4.51 25.65
N GLU A 203 10.80 -4.11 26.78
CA GLU A 203 9.37 -4.36 27.04
C GLU A 203 8.48 -3.74 25.97
N TYR A 204 8.74 -2.50 25.58
CA TYR A 204 8.07 -1.86 24.46
C TYR A 204 8.24 -2.67 23.17
N ALA A 205 9.48 -3.00 22.80
CA ALA A 205 9.77 -3.70 21.56
C ALA A 205 9.14 -5.11 21.52
N HIS A 206 8.96 -5.75 22.67
CA HIS A 206 8.35 -7.08 22.78
C HIS A 206 6.83 -7.08 22.51
N THR A 207 6.15 -6.00 22.82
CA THR A 207 4.70 -5.86 22.66
C THR A 207 4.29 -5.02 21.45
N ALA A 208 5.21 -4.22 20.92
CA ALA A 208 4.97 -3.31 19.81
C ALA A 208 4.66 -4.04 18.50
N VAL A 209 3.68 -3.55 17.76
CA VAL A 209 3.38 -3.97 16.40
C VAL A 209 4.17 -3.13 15.38
N PRO A 210 4.30 -3.55 14.12
CA PRO A 210 5.10 -2.82 13.11
C PRO A 210 4.81 -1.33 13.03
N GLY A 211 3.53 -0.93 13.15
CA GLY A 211 3.12 0.47 13.14
C GLY A 211 3.70 1.29 14.30
N ASP A 212 3.94 0.66 15.47
CA ASP A 212 4.52 1.35 16.63
C ASP A 212 5.99 1.67 16.38
N PHE A 213 6.74 0.74 15.78
CA PHE A 213 8.10 1.02 15.33
C PHE A 213 8.12 2.13 14.28
N GLY A 214 7.15 2.12 13.34
CA GLY A 214 7.04 3.13 12.29
C GLY A 214 6.91 4.56 12.81
N LYS A 215 6.40 4.76 14.03
CA LYS A 215 6.27 6.08 14.67
C LYS A 215 7.61 6.78 14.89
N PHE A 216 8.72 6.05 14.91
CA PHE A 216 10.06 6.62 15.03
C PHE A 216 10.63 7.15 13.71
N ALA A 217 10.06 6.78 12.56
CA ALA A 217 10.61 7.17 11.27
C ALA A 217 10.74 8.69 11.09
N PRO A 218 9.75 9.54 11.41
CA PRO A 218 9.89 10.99 11.31
C PRO A 218 11.08 11.52 12.11
N LEU A 219 11.25 11.04 13.34
CA LEU A 219 12.35 11.44 14.21
C LEU A 219 13.73 11.14 13.57
N ILE A 220 13.86 9.98 12.92
CA ILE A 220 15.11 9.59 12.26
C ILE A 220 15.43 10.56 11.11
N PHE A 221 14.46 10.90 10.27
CA PHE A 221 14.68 11.84 9.16
C PHE A 221 14.97 13.25 9.65
N ASP A 222 14.30 13.72 10.71
CA ASP A 222 14.56 15.03 11.31
C ASP A 222 16.00 15.15 11.83
N TYR A 223 16.49 14.14 12.54
CA TYR A 223 17.86 14.11 13.04
C TYR A 223 18.89 13.87 11.90
N ALA A 224 18.54 13.14 10.86
CA ALA A 224 19.40 13.00 9.69
C ALA A 224 19.62 14.35 8.99
N ASN A 225 18.58 15.18 8.86
CA ASN A 225 18.66 16.54 8.36
C ASN A 225 19.54 17.45 9.25
N GLN A 226 19.54 17.21 10.57
CA GLN A 226 20.42 17.87 11.54
C GLN A 226 21.84 17.27 11.56
N ARG A 227 22.16 16.35 10.64
CA ARG A 227 23.45 15.69 10.49
C ARG A 227 23.84 14.77 11.66
N ASP A 228 22.87 14.25 12.41
CA ASP A 228 23.14 13.24 13.43
C ASP A 228 23.77 11.99 12.79
N PRO A 229 24.92 11.51 13.30
CA PRO A 229 25.67 10.45 12.66
C PRO A 229 24.94 9.10 12.63
N ILE A 230 24.15 8.79 13.67
CA ILE A 230 23.38 7.54 13.75
C ILE A 230 22.18 7.60 12.81
N ALA A 231 21.42 8.71 12.84
CA ALA A 231 20.31 8.92 11.94
C ALA A 231 20.74 8.79 10.47
N ARG A 232 21.83 9.48 10.08
CA ARG A 232 22.37 9.40 8.72
C ARG A 232 22.77 7.98 8.33
N ARG A 233 23.41 7.23 9.21
CA ARG A 233 23.81 5.84 8.95
C ARG A 233 22.58 4.94 8.70
N ILE A 234 21.52 5.11 9.51
CA ILE A 234 20.27 4.36 9.34
C ILE A 234 19.62 4.69 7.98
N VAL A 235 19.50 5.98 7.66
CA VAL A 235 18.91 6.42 6.38
C VAL A 235 19.76 5.97 5.18
N GLN A 236 21.07 6.09 5.24
CA GLN A 236 21.97 5.64 4.17
C GLN A 236 21.86 4.13 3.93
N ARG A 237 21.73 3.33 4.99
CA ARG A 237 21.51 1.89 4.82
C ARG A 237 20.16 1.60 4.17
N ALA A 238 19.10 2.29 4.58
CA ALA A 238 17.78 2.15 3.97
C ALA A 238 17.78 2.52 2.47
N VAL A 239 18.45 3.62 2.11
CA VAL A 239 18.59 4.01 0.70
C VAL A 239 19.37 2.94 -0.08
N ALA A 240 20.46 2.42 0.47
CA ALA A 240 21.22 1.35 -0.18
C ALA A 240 20.39 0.08 -0.40
N ASP A 241 19.56 -0.32 0.58
CA ASP A 241 18.66 -1.49 0.45
C ASP A 241 17.62 -1.29 -0.67
N ILE A 242 17.11 -0.05 -0.83
CA ILE A 242 16.20 0.29 -1.93
C ILE A 242 16.92 0.21 -3.28
N GLU A 243 18.10 0.83 -3.40
CA GLU A 243 18.86 0.87 -4.64
C GLU A 243 19.32 -0.54 -5.05
N GLU A 244 19.78 -1.37 -4.11
CA GLU A 244 20.13 -2.78 -4.36
C GLU A 244 18.94 -3.57 -4.93
N THR A 245 17.72 -3.29 -4.45
CA THR A 245 16.53 -3.91 -5.00
C THR A 245 16.22 -3.40 -6.40
N LEU A 246 16.30 -2.09 -6.62
CA LEU A 246 16.06 -1.47 -7.93
C LEU A 246 17.05 -1.89 -8.99
N ASP A 247 18.31 -2.14 -8.62
CA ASP A 247 19.35 -2.66 -9.53
C ASP A 247 18.95 -3.98 -10.21
N VAL A 248 18.09 -4.76 -9.53
CA VAL A 248 17.66 -6.08 -10.02
C VAL A 248 16.36 -6.03 -10.80
N ILE A 249 15.42 -5.16 -10.34
CA ILE A 249 14.02 -5.23 -10.82
C ILE A 249 13.61 -4.09 -11.74
N LEU A 250 14.39 -2.99 -11.78
CA LEU A 250 14.01 -1.84 -12.60
C LEU A 250 14.35 -2.15 -14.07
N PRO A 251 13.34 -2.27 -14.95
CA PRO A 251 13.57 -2.52 -16.36
C PRO A 251 14.32 -1.36 -17.02
N ASP A 252 14.67 -1.52 -18.30
CA ASP A 252 15.39 -0.54 -19.09
C ASP A 252 14.74 0.87 -19.09
N ASP A 253 15.43 1.87 -19.62
CA ASP A 253 15.25 3.30 -19.38
C ASP A 253 13.85 3.90 -19.62
N ASP A 254 13.00 3.25 -20.41
CA ASP A 254 11.66 3.73 -20.75
C ASP A 254 10.56 3.24 -19.78
N ALA A 255 10.88 2.37 -18.82
CA ALA A 255 9.89 1.83 -17.89
C ALA A 255 9.52 2.85 -16.82
N ARG A 256 8.21 2.99 -16.54
CA ARG A 256 7.73 3.86 -15.48
C ARG A 256 8.14 3.33 -14.11
N PHE A 257 8.74 4.20 -13.30
CA PHE A 257 9.10 3.90 -11.92
C PHE A 257 8.40 4.87 -10.98
N CYS A 258 7.57 4.37 -10.09
CA CYS A 258 6.82 5.15 -9.11
C CYS A 258 7.20 4.78 -7.68
N MET A 259 7.30 5.77 -6.81
CA MET A 259 7.49 5.59 -5.37
C MET A 259 6.28 6.11 -4.62
N ILE A 260 5.58 5.22 -3.93
CA ILE A 260 4.34 5.53 -3.21
C ILE A 260 4.41 5.08 -1.74
N GLY A 261 3.36 5.35 -0.99
CA GLY A 261 3.35 5.14 0.47
C GLY A 261 3.94 6.33 1.22
N GLY A 262 3.80 6.33 2.54
CA GLY A 262 4.16 7.49 3.38
C GLY A 262 5.64 7.87 3.34
N LEU A 263 6.53 6.93 3.05
CA LEU A 263 7.97 7.17 2.94
C LEU A 263 8.47 7.25 1.49
N GLY A 264 7.66 6.88 0.50
CA GLY A 264 8.02 6.95 -0.91
C GLY A 264 8.57 8.33 -1.32
N PRO A 265 7.84 9.43 -1.12
CA PRO A 265 8.30 10.78 -1.46
C PRO A 265 9.55 11.24 -0.69
N VAL A 266 9.73 10.72 0.53
CA VAL A 266 10.93 11.04 1.34
C VAL A 266 12.16 10.40 0.72
N TYR A 267 12.10 9.10 0.40
CA TYR A 267 13.19 8.39 -0.22
C TYR A 267 13.48 8.84 -1.65
N ALA A 268 12.45 9.22 -2.41
CA ALA A 268 12.61 9.75 -3.76
C ALA A 268 13.67 10.87 -3.84
N ASN A 269 13.75 11.72 -2.81
CA ASN A 269 14.73 12.80 -2.72
C ASN A 269 16.12 12.34 -2.25
N LEU A 270 16.24 11.12 -1.73
CA LEU A 270 17.48 10.60 -1.13
C LEU A 270 18.20 9.59 -2.03
N LEU A 271 17.51 9.04 -3.03
CA LEU A 271 18.13 8.15 -4.03
C LEU A 271 19.20 8.89 -4.83
N SER A 272 20.14 8.12 -5.40
CA SER A 272 21.12 8.63 -6.35
C SER A 272 20.43 9.26 -7.57
N SER A 273 21.15 10.14 -8.29
CA SER A 273 20.61 10.83 -9.47
C SER A 273 20.07 9.84 -10.51
N TYR A 274 20.73 8.72 -10.69
CA TYR A 274 20.33 7.67 -11.63
C TYR A 274 18.89 7.18 -11.41
N TYR A 275 18.49 6.90 -10.16
CA TYR A 275 17.12 6.47 -9.86
C TYR A 275 16.17 7.65 -9.77
N ARG A 276 16.60 8.75 -9.14
CA ARG A 276 15.75 9.92 -8.92
C ARG A 276 15.21 10.52 -10.22
N GLU A 277 16.02 10.57 -11.27
CA GLU A 277 15.64 11.11 -12.59
C GLU A 277 14.67 10.19 -13.35
N ARG A 278 14.55 8.92 -12.94
CA ARG A 278 13.63 7.93 -13.51
C ARG A 278 12.28 7.88 -12.79
N ILE A 279 12.15 8.54 -11.64
CA ILE A 279 10.89 8.55 -10.89
C ILE A 279 9.83 9.29 -11.69
N SER A 280 8.69 8.65 -11.85
CA SER A 280 7.52 9.19 -12.53
C SER A 280 6.35 9.31 -11.56
N GLU A 281 5.48 10.29 -11.80
CA GLU A 281 4.20 10.34 -11.09
C GLU A 281 3.32 9.14 -11.49
N PRO A 282 2.62 8.51 -10.54
CA PRO A 282 1.67 7.45 -10.84
C PRO A 282 0.53 7.98 -11.72
N LEU A 283 0.02 7.15 -12.65
CA LEU A 283 -1.12 7.47 -13.50
C LEU A 283 -2.43 7.59 -12.70
N GLY A 284 -2.55 6.80 -11.64
CA GLY A 284 -3.66 6.77 -10.72
C GLY A 284 -3.29 6.03 -9.43
N ASP A 285 -4.22 5.97 -8.50
CA ASP A 285 -4.03 5.28 -7.23
C ASP A 285 -4.46 3.80 -7.28
N ALA A 286 -4.29 3.07 -6.17
CA ALA A 286 -4.64 1.66 -6.06
C ALA A 286 -6.13 1.37 -6.34
N VAL A 287 -7.03 2.24 -5.89
CA VAL A 287 -8.48 2.08 -6.16
C VAL A 287 -8.75 2.21 -7.65
N THR A 288 -8.11 3.17 -8.32
CA THR A 288 -8.16 3.32 -9.78
C THR A 288 -7.67 2.07 -10.48
N GLY A 289 -6.53 1.51 -10.04
CA GLY A 289 -6.03 0.24 -10.56
C GLY A 289 -7.02 -0.92 -10.38
N GLY A 290 -7.65 -1.01 -9.21
CA GLY A 290 -8.70 -1.99 -8.93
C GLY A 290 -9.89 -1.87 -9.87
N THR A 291 -10.38 -0.66 -10.16
CA THR A 291 -11.47 -0.44 -11.12
C THR A 291 -11.07 -0.77 -12.55
N GLN A 292 -9.85 -0.40 -12.97
CA GLN A 292 -9.32 -0.74 -14.30
C GLN A 292 -9.22 -2.26 -14.48
N LEU A 293 -8.73 -2.98 -13.48
CA LEU A 293 -8.68 -4.44 -13.50
C LEU A 293 -10.07 -5.07 -13.52
N ALA A 294 -11.03 -4.53 -12.78
CA ALA A 294 -12.42 -5.01 -12.83
C ALA A 294 -13.02 -4.87 -14.24
N ILE A 295 -12.83 -3.72 -14.89
CA ILE A 295 -13.25 -3.48 -16.28
C ILE A 295 -12.53 -4.44 -17.24
N LYS A 296 -11.21 -4.59 -17.10
CA LYS A 296 -10.36 -5.43 -17.97
C LYS A 296 -10.77 -6.90 -17.92
N HIS A 297 -11.07 -7.41 -16.74
CA HIS A 297 -11.40 -8.83 -16.54
C HIS A 297 -12.87 -9.16 -16.80
N PHE A 298 -13.78 -8.27 -16.48
CA PHE A 298 -15.21 -8.52 -16.53
C PHE A 298 -15.95 -7.70 -17.60
N GLY A 299 -15.37 -6.60 -18.07
CA GLY A 299 -15.98 -5.73 -19.08
C GLY A 299 -15.98 -6.30 -20.51
N LYS A 300 -15.17 -7.34 -20.77
CA LYS A 300 -15.21 -8.12 -22.02
C LYS A 300 -16.28 -9.19 -21.92
N GLY A 301 -17.49 -8.81 -21.58
CA GLY A 301 -18.62 -9.70 -21.40
C GLY A 301 -19.35 -9.95 -22.70
N ALA A 302 -19.44 -11.22 -23.08
CA ALA A 302 -20.38 -11.86 -23.98
C ALA A 302 -20.60 -11.16 -25.37
N VAL A 303 -19.69 -11.45 -26.28
CA VAL A 303 -20.09 -11.56 -27.69
C VAL A 303 -20.70 -12.95 -27.93
#